data_8e086f99a826176b8f8ca16d2f5576b1
#
_entry.id   8e086f99a826176b8f8ca16d2f5576b1
#
_cell.length_a   1.000
_cell.length_b   1.000
_cell.length_c   1.000
_cell.angle_alpha   90.00
_cell.angle_beta   90.00
_cell.angle_gamma   90.00
#
_symmetry.space_group_name_H-M   'P 1'
#
loop_
_entity.id
_entity.type
_entity.pdbx_description
1 polymer ?
#
loop_
_entity_poly.entity_id
_entity_poly.type
_entity_poly.pdbx_seq_one_letter_code
_entity_poly.pdbx_strand_id
1 'polypeptide(L)'
;MYRAVIDPAPDHTAFTLLRDDEVLCVERRPMRGRDAAELPVFILETLTAHGAAPGDVKRWTVGSGPGSFTGLRLVAALTAAWCLGKPDVLSRAVPGAVALAGMLRPAPGEKAGAVYDGRNKEVLYFGVEGMPGNDVRPTGETAVLDRERAAAFFGDRPGERLAMFSCEETAVRAVLPPGATGESFAYSDTVLLDRTSFQPFDNDLTRPVYIRPAVYTSN
;
A
#
# COMPACT_ATOMS: atom_id res chain seq x y z
N MET A 1 -7.42 -13.50 -18.69
CA MET A 1 -7.76 -13.70 -17.26
C MET A 1 -7.77 -12.35 -16.57
N TYR A 2 -8.84 -11.99 -15.84
CA TYR A 2 -8.86 -10.75 -15.07
C TYR A 2 -8.08 -10.88 -13.76
N ARG A 3 -7.30 -9.82 -13.43
CA ARG A 3 -6.64 -9.60 -12.14
C ARG A 3 -7.04 -8.22 -11.63
N ALA A 4 -7.15 -8.07 -10.32
CA ALA A 4 -7.49 -6.79 -9.71
C ALA A 4 -6.60 -6.49 -8.51
N VAL A 5 -6.33 -5.20 -8.32
CA VAL A 5 -5.62 -4.67 -7.16
C VAL A 5 -6.51 -3.65 -6.45
N ILE A 6 -6.57 -3.72 -5.13
CA ILE A 6 -7.24 -2.72 -4.29
C ILE A 6 -6.21 -2.22 -3.28
N ASP A 7 -5.88 -0.93 -3.31
CA ASP A 7 -4.93 -0.34 -2.36
C ASP A 7 -5.56 0.85 -1.62
N PRO A 8 -5.87 0.69 -0.32
CA PRO A 8 -6.38 1.76 0.51
C PRO A 8 -5.24 2.67 0.98
N ALA A 9 -5.04 3.78 0.29
CA ALA A 9 -4.11 4.84 0.67
C ALA A 9 -4.72 5.80 1.73
N PRO A 10 -3.95 6.76 2.29
CA PRO A 10 -4.43 7.61 3.39
C PRO A 10 -5.66 8.46 3.09
N ASP A 11 -5.84 8.90 1.86
CA ASP A 11 -6.93 9.82 1.46
C ASP A 11 -7.78 9.32 0.30
N HIS A 12 -7.42 8.19 -0.30
CA HIS A 12 -8.15 7.59 -1.40
C HIS A 12 -8.02 6.06 -1.38
N THR A 13 -8.84 5.37 -2.16
CA THR A 13 -8.61 3.98 -2.51
C THR A 13 -8.36 3.89 -4.00
N ALA A 14 -7.29 3.21 -4.38
CA ALA A 14 -6.97 2.90 -5.76
C ALA A 14 -7.48 1.50 -6.13
N PHE A 15 -8.05 1.38 -7.31
CA PHE A 15 -8.46 0.12 -7.92
C PHE A 15 -7.81 -0.01 -9.29
N THR A 16 -7.09 -1.09 -9.50
CA THR A 16 -6.47 -1.42 -10.78
C THR A 16 -7.09 -2.69 -11.33
N LEU A 17 -7.51 -2.66 -12.57
CA LEU A 17 -7.99 -3.84 -13.29
C LEU A 17 -7.04 -4.17 -14.43
N LEU A 18 -6.64 -5.44 -14.49
CA LEU A 18 -5.81 -5.97 -15.55
C LEU A 18 -6.52 -7.14 -16.25
N ARG A 19 -6.25 -7.30 -17.53
CA ARG A 19 -6.62 -8.50 -18.29
C ARG A 19 -5.35 -9.06 -18.91
N ASP A 20 -4.97 -10.24 -18.48
CA ASP A 20 -3.65 -10.83 -18.76
C ASP A 20 -2.53 -9.86 -18.33
N ASP A 21 -1.70 -9.34 -19.22
CA ASP A 21 -0.64 -8.37 -18.88
C ASP A 21 -1.00 -6.92 -19.21
N GLU A 22 -2.20 -6.69 -19.75
CA GLU A 22 -2.72 -5.37 -20.09
C GLU A 22 -3.40 -4.71 -18.90
N VAL A 23 -3.01 -3.49 -18.57
CA VAL A 23 -3.70 -2.64 -17.59
C VAL A 23 -4.90 -2.00 -18.27
N LEU A 24 -6.12 -2.38 -17.87
CA LEU A 24 -7.36 -1.83 -18.44
C LEU A 24 -7.70 -0.48 -17.82
N CYS A 25 -7.52 -0.33 -16.52
CA CYS A 25 -7.71 0.94 -15.83
C CYS A 25 -6.94 1.00 -14.51
N VAL A 26 -6.70 2.21 -14.06
CA VAL A 26 -6.26 2.56 -12.71
C VAL A 26 -7.17 3.68 -12.22
N GLU A 27 -8.18 3.33 -11.46
CA GLU A 27 -9.16 4.26 -10.92
C GLU A 27 -8.84 4.60 -9.48
N ARG A 28 -9.15 5.84 -9.08
CA ARG A 28 -8.92 6.33 -7.72
C ARG A 28 -10.13 7.10 -7.25
N ARG A 29 -10.58 6.78 -6.04
CA ARG A 29 -11.70 7.48 -5.42
C ARG A 29 -11.29 7.99 -4.04
N PRO A 30 -11.46 9.28 -3.74
CA PRO A 30 -11.28 9.79 -2.39
C PRO A 30 -12.13 8.97 -1.41
N MET A 31 -11.52 8.50 -0.34
CA MET A 31 -12.20 7.69 0.67
C MET A 31 -11.69 8.05 2.06
N ARG A 32 -12.49 8.79 2.81
CA ARG A 32 -12.18 9.19 4.18
C ARG A 32 -13.36 8.90 5.09
N GLY A 33 -13.09 8.33 6.24
CA GLY A 33 -14.12 8.12 7.25
C GLY A 33 -15.30 7.28 6.73
N ARG A 34 -16.48 7.90 6.58
CA ARG A 34 -17.72 7.21 6.17
C ARG A 34 -17.75 6.83 4.70
N ASP A 35 -16.93 7.44 3.85
CA ASP A 35 -16.89 7.16 2.41
C ASP A 35 -16.44 5.71 2.13
N ALA A 36 -15.81 5.05 3.10
CA ALA A 36 -15.44 3.65 2.99
C ALA A 36 -16.66 2.72 2.71
N ALA A 37 -17.87 3.11 3.07
CA ALA A 37 -19.08 2.35 2.76
C ALA A 37 -19.38 2.29 1.24
N GLU A 38 -18.85 3.21 0.46
CA GLU A 38 -19.02 3.26 -1.01
C GLU A 38 -18.02 2.38 -1.76
N LEU A 39 -17.01 1.81 -1.06
CA LEU A 39 -15.99 1.00 -1.70
C LEU A 39 -16.55 -0.16 -2.55
N PRO A 40 -17.54 -0.96 -2.09
CA PRO A 40 -18.09 -2.02 -2.92
C PRO A 40 -18.72 -1.49 -4.21
N VAL A 41 -19.47 -0.38 -4.12
CA VAL A 41 -20.12 0.26 -5.27
C VAL A 41 -19.07 0.74 -6.28
N PHE A 42 -18.04 1.42 -5.81
CA PHE A 42 -16.92 1.90 -6.64
C PHE A 42 -16.29 0.76 -7.45
N ILE A 43 -15.97 -0.36 -6.80
CA ILE A 43 -15.33 -1.49 -7.46
C ILE A 43 -16.28 -2.15 -8.46
N LEU A 44 -17.55 -2.33 -8.09
CA LEU A 44 -18.56 -2.91 -8.97
C LEU A 44 -18.81 -2.06 -10.22
N GLU A 45 -18.93 -0.74 -10.06
CA GLU A 45 -19.08 0.20 -11.17
C GLU A 45 -17.88 0.11 -12.13
N THR A 46 -16.65 0.11 -11.59
CA THR A 46 -15.44 0.03 -12.40
C THR A 46 -15.34 -1.29 -13.14
N LEU A 47 -15.62 -2.42 -12.49
CA LEU A 47 -15.65 -3.73 -13.14
C LEU A 47 -16.69 -3.76 -14.27
N THR A 48 -17.90 -3.29 -14.00
CA THR A 48 -19.00 -3.26 -14.98
C THR A 48 -18.66 -2.41 -16.19
N ALA A 49 -18.02 -1.25 -16.00
CA ALA A 49 -17.57 -0.38 -17.09
C ALA A 49 -16.57 -1.07 -18.04
N HIS A 50 -15.87 -2.11 -17.56
CA HIS A 50 -14.93 -2.90 -18.34
C HIS A 50 -15.49 -4.29 -18.73
N GLY A 51 -16.81 -4.49 -18.62
CA GLY A 51 -17.47 -5.73 -18.99
C GLY A 51 -17.12 -6.93 -18.11
N ALA A 52 -16.76 -6.66 -16.83
CA ALA A 52 -16.40 -7.69 -15.86
C ALA A 52 -17.27 -7.62 -14.60
N ALA A 53 -17.32 -8.71 -13.87
CA ALA A 53 -17.92 -8.82 -12.54
C ALA A 53 -16.89 -9.40 -11.56
N PRO A 54 -17.10 -9.32 -10.23
CA PRO A 54 -16.17 -9.89 -9.25
C PRO A 54 -15.88 -11.38 -9.45
N GLY A 55 -16.83 -12.13 -10.01
CA GLY A 55 -16.67 -13.56 -10.33
C GLY A 55 -15.71 -13.86 -11.47
N ASP A 56 -15.45 -12.88 -12.35
CA ASP A 56 -14.55 -13.02 -13.48
C ASP A 56 -13.08 -12.78 -13.09
N VAL A 57 -12.86 -12.10 -11.97
CA VAL A 57 -11.51 -11.81 -11.45
C VAL A 57 -10.97 -13.07 -10.77
N LYS A 58 -9.86 -13.58 -11.31
CA LYS A 58 -9.24 -14.82 -10.83
C LYS A 58 -8.10 -14.59 -9.83
N ARG A 59 -7.54 -13.39 -9.80
CA ARG A 59 -6.49 -13.01 -8.85
C ARG A 59 -6.75 -11.64 -8.26
N TRP A 60 -6.80 -11.58 -6.94
CA TRP A 60 -6.98 -10.36 -6.18
C TRP A 60 -5.71 -10.04 -5.39
N THR A 61 -5.16 -8.86 -5.58
CA THR A 61 -4.09 -8.32 -4.74
C THR A 61 -4.64 -7.17 -3.90
N VAL A 62 -4.39 -7.21 -2.61
CA VAL A 62 -4.85 -6.21 -1.65
C VAL A 62 -3.66 -5.50 -1.05
N GLY A 63 -3.66 -4.18 -1.08
CA GLY A 63 -2.72 -3.38 -0.30
C GLY A 63 -2.94 -3.62 1.20
N SER A 64 -1.93 -4.13 1.90
CA SER A 64 -2.02 -4.44 3.32
C SER A 64 -1.49 -3.35 4.25
N GLY A 65 -1.25 -2.16 3.72
CA GLY A 65 -0.77 -0.99 4.48
C GLY A 65 0.74 -0.76 4.38
N PRO A 66 1.28 0.12 5.21
CA PRO A 66 0.61 0.92 6.27
C PRO A 66 -0.52 1.81 5.74
N GLY A 67 -1.54 2.04 6.57
CA GLY A 67 -2.69 2.86 6.18
C GLY A 67 -3.82 2.86 7.20
N SER A 68 -4.99 3.34 6.80
CA SER A 68 -6.18 3.37 7.63
C SER A 68 -6.59 1.97 8.07
N PHE A 69 -6.62 1.74 9.38
CA PHE A 69 -7.03 0.46 9.98
C PHE A 69 -8.41 -0.03 9.49
N THR A 70 -9.38 0.88 9.38
CA THR A 70 -10.72 0.57 8.87
C THR A 70 -10.68 0.24 7.39
N GLY A 71 -9.95 1.00 6.59
CA GLY A 71 -9.81 0.78 5.15
C GLY A 71 -9.17 -0.58 4.83
N LEU A 72 -8.06 -0.91 5.49
CA LEU A 72 -7.37 -2.19 5.32
C LEU A 72 -8.27 -3.40 5.61
N ARG A 73 -9.02 -3.36 6.72
CA ARG A 73 -9.94 -4.43 7.09
C ARG A 73 -11.11 -4.56 6.13
N LEU A 74 -11.66 -3.43 5.69
CA LEU A 74 -12.77 -3.43 4.75
C LEU A 74 -12.37 -4.06 3.42
N VAL A 75 -11.22 -3.65 2.87
CA VAL A 75 -10.70 -4.20 1.61
C VAL A 75 -10.44 -5.71 1.75
N ALA A 76 -9.80 -6.14 2.83
CA ALA A 76 -9.55 -7.56 3.08
C ALA A 76 -10.84 -8.37 3.20
N ALA A 77 -11.82 -7.89 3.98
CA ALA A 77 -13.10 -8.57 4.17
C ALA A 77 -13.91 -8.66 2.87
N LEU A 78 -13.94 -7.58 2.09
CA LEU A 78 -14.65 -7.53 0.81
C LEU A 78 -14.03 -8.52 -0.20
N THR A 79 -12.71 -8.52 -0.30
CA THR A 79 -11.99 -9.44 -1.18
C THR A 79 -12.18 -10.90 -0.74
N ALA A 80 -12.09 -11.18 0.56
CA ALA A 80 -12.36 -12.51 1.10
C ALA A 80 -13.78 -13.00 0.75
N ALA A 81 -14.78 -12.11 0.84
CA ALA A 81 -16.16 -12.44 0.48
C ALA A 81 -16.31 -12.78 -1.02
N TRP A 82 -15.60 -12.07 -1.90
CA TRP A 82 -15.62 -12.37 -3.34
C TRP A 82 -14.89 -13.67 -3.72
N CYS A 83 -13.90 -14.07 -2.92
CA CYS A 83 -13.16 -15.34 -3.10
C CYS A 83 -13.88 -16.54 -2.48
N LEU A 84 -14.81 -16.31 -1.56
CA LEU A 84 -15.46 -17.37 -0.77
C LEU A 84 -16.13 -18.41 -1.68
N GLY A 85 -15.82 -19.69 -1.43
CA GLY A 85 -16.40 -20.82 -2.16
C GLY A 85 -15.93 -20.97 -3.62
N LYS A 86 -14.90 -20.23 -4.03
CA LYS A 86 -14.36 -20.25 -5.39
C LYS A 86 -12.90 -20.74 -5.37
N PRO A 87 -12.63 -22.03 -5.52
CA PRO A 87 -11.28 -22.61 -5.41
C PRO A 87 -10.32 -22.15 -6.52
N ASP A 88 -10.84 -21.64 -7.62
CA ASP A 88 -10.09 -21.12 -8.77
C ASP A 88 -9.80 -19.60 -8.67
N VAL A 89 -10.26 -18.94 -7.62
CA VAL A 89 -9.99 -17.53 -7.32
C VAL A 89 -8.98 -17.43 -6.20
N LEU A 90 -7.89 -16.75 -6.47
CA LEU A 90 -6.78 -16.60 -5.54
C LEU A 90 -6.66 -15.15 -5.08
N SER A 91 -6.24 -14.96 -3.83
CA SER A 91 -5.96 -13.63 -3.27
C SER A 91 -4.62 -13.60 -2.56
N ARG A 92 -4.07 -12.39 -2.41
CA ARG A 92 -2.88 -12.12 -1.61
C ARG A 92 -2.92 -10.72 -1.02
N ALA A 93 -2.20 -10.52 0.07
CA ALA A 93 -1.96 -9.23 0.69
C ALA A 93 -0.51 -8.79 0.43
N VAL A 94 -0.32 -7.58 -0.10
CA VAL A 94 1.01 -7.01 -0.39
C VAL A 94 1.11 -5.66 0.32
N PRO A 95 2.21 -5.35 1.04
CA PRO A 95 2.37 -4.04 1.65
C PRO A 95 2.25 -2.90 0.63
N GLY A 96 1.29 -1.98 0.82
CA GLY A 96 1.11 -0.79 -0.03
C GLY A 96 2.35 0.10 -0.08
N ALA A 97 3.18 0.03 0.97
CA ALA A 97 4.49 0.68 1.04
C ALA A 97 5.40 0.32 -0.13
N VAL A 98 5.30 -0.89 -0.68
CA VAL A 98 6.05 -1.32 -1.86
C VAL A 98 5.65 -0.49 -3.10
N ALA A 99 4.35 -0.25 -3.29
CA ALA A 99 3.87 0.58 -4.39
C ALA A 99 4.30 2.04 -4.25
N LEU A 100 4.31 2.58 -3.03
CA LEU A 100 4.73 3.95 -2.79
C LEU A 100 6.25 4.10 -2.96
N ALA A 101 7.06 3.27 -2.28
CA ALA A 101 8.51 3.35 -2.38
C ALA A 101 9.03 2.95 -3.78
N GLY A 102 8.32 2.09 -4.50
CA GLY A 102 8.62 1.74 -5.89
C GLY A 102 8.56 2.92 -6.85
N MET A 103 7.82 3.99 -6.53
CA MET A 103 7.82 5.24 -7.30
C MET A 103 9.21 5.88 -7.37
N LEU A 104 10.07 5.65 -6.38
CA LEU A 104 11.47 6.09 -6.40
C LEU A 104 12.33 5.34 -7.41
N ARG A 105 11.88 4.18 -7.90
CA ARG A 105 12.62 3.29 -8.80
C ARG A 105 14.03 2.99 -8.26
N PRO A 106 14.15 2.40 -7.06
CA PRO A 106 15.44 2.08 -6.50
C PRO A 106 16.18 1.08 -7.40
N ALA A 107 17.49 1.30 -7.62
CA ALA A 107 18.31 0.38 -8.37
C ALA A 107 18.40 -0.99 -7.65
N PRO A 108 18.69 -2.09 -8.36
CA PRO A 108 18.88 -3.39 -7.71
C PRO A 108 19.90 -3.32 -6.57
N GLY A 109 19.48 -3.72 -5.35
CA GLY A 109 20.26 -3.63 -4.12
C GLY A 109 20.24 -2.26 -3.42
N GLU A 110 19.67 -1.22 -4.03
CA GLU A 110 19.47 0.08 -3.39
C GLU A 110 18.34 -0.01 -2.36
N LYS A 111 18.62 0.48 -1.14
CA LYS A 111 17.62 0.62 -0.09
C LYS A 111 16.88 1.95 -0.23
N ALA A 112 15.59 1.91 0.02
CA ALA A 112 14.71 3.06 0.06
C ALA A 112 13.62 2.83 1.11
N GLY A 113 12.86 3.86 1.45
CA GLY A 113 11.78 3.74 2.42
C GLY A 113 10.48 4.39 1.98
N ALA A 114 9.35 3.85 2.42
CA ALA A 114 8.08 4.55 2.46
C ALA A 114 7.86 5.12 3.85
N VAL A 115 7.44 6.40 3.93
CA VAL A 115 7.21 7.10 5.18
C VAL A 115 5.81 7.66 5.21
N TYR A 116 5.09 7.41 6.31
CA TYR A 116 3.69 7.81 6.52
C TYR A 116 3.55 8.67 7.77
N ASP A 117 2.49 9.49 7.81
CA ASP A 117 2.11 10.18 9.04
C ASP A 117 1.63 9.17 10.10
N GLY A 118 2.45 8.96 11.12
CA GLY A 118 2.16 8.08 12.25
C GLY A 118 1.22 8.70 13.27
N ARG A 119 0.75 9.94 13.06
CA ARG A 119 0.06 10.77 14.03
C ARG A 119 0.94 11.11 15.25
N ASN A 120 0.46 11.97 16.14
CA ASN A 120 1.15 12.34 17.39
C ASN A 120 2.62 12.79 17.21
N LYS A 121 2.94 13.44 16.10
CA LYS A 121 4.31 13.88 15.73
C LYS A 121 5.28 12.71 15.57
N GLU A 122 4.81 11.61 15.04
CA GLU A 122 5.61 10.45 14.68
C GLU A 122 5.44 10.14 13.20
N VAL A 123 6.39 9.42 12.63
CA VAL A 123 6.30 8.83 11.31
C VAL A 123 6.42 7.31 11.39
N LEU A 124 5.76 6.64 10.46
CA LEU A 124 5.90 5.21 10.25
C LEU A 124 6.84 4.99 9.07
N TYR A 125 7.94 4.28 9.29
CA TYR A 125 8.89 3.91 8.27
C TYR A 125 8.69 2.45 7.86
N PHE A 126 8.80 2.18 6.57
CA PHE A 126 8.79 0.85 5.98
C PHE A 126 9.90 0.74 4.95
N GLY A 127 10.88 -0.12 5.22
CA GLY A 127 12.07 -0.31 4.38
C GLY A 127 11.80 -1.22 3.19
N VAL A 128 12.33 -0.84 2.03
CA VAL A 128 12.31 -1.63 0.79
C VAL A 128 13.68 -1.70 0.16
N GLU A 129 13.86 -2.64 -0.76
CA GLU A 129 15.06 -2.80 -1.57
C GLU A 129 14.66 -2.99 -3.03
N GLY A 130 15.35 -2.31 -3.93
CA GLY A 130 15.19 -2.47 -5.37
C GLY A 130 15.63 -3.85 -5.84
N MET A 131 14.90 -4.41 -6.80
CA MET A 131 15.14 -5.69 -7.42
C MET A 131 15.31 -5.53 -8.94
N PRO A 132 15.93 -6.50 -9.63
CA PRO A 132 15.97 -6.50 -11.09
C PRO A 132 14.55 -6.40 -11.71
N GLY A 133 14.43 -5.72 -12.86
CA GLY A 133 13.16 -5.57 -13.56
C GLY A 133 12.23 -4.51 -12.97
N ASN A 134 12.76 -3.56 -12.20
CA ASN A 134 12.01 -2.52 -11.48
C ASN A 134 11.02 -3.10 -10.44
N ASP A 135 11.26 -4.32 -9.97
CA ASP A 135 10.55 -4.88 -8.82
C ASP A 135 11.12 -4.31 -7.51
N VAL A 136 10.35 -4.38 -6.45
CA VAL A 136 10.72 -3.88 -5.13
C VAL A 136 10.25 -4.88 -4.08
N ARG A 137 11.11 -5.18 -3.11
CA ARG A 137 10.76 -6.08 -2.01
C ARG A 137 10.90 -5.41 -0.64
N PRO A 138 10.11 -5.81 0.35
CA PRO A 138 10.33 -5.40 1.74
C PRO A 138 11.70 -5.86 2.25
N THR A 139 12.40 -5.01 3.02
CA THR A 139 13.60 -5.42 3.76
C THR A 139 13.25 -6.14 5.08
N GLY A 140 11.99 -6.09 5.50
CA GLY A 140 11.54 -6.52 6.82
C GLY A 140 11.73 -5.45 7.91
N GLU A 141 12.35 -4.33 7.59
CA GLU A 141 12.58 -3.26 8.55
C GLU A 141 11.38 -2.30 8.60
N THR A 142 10.88 -2.07 9.82
CA THR A 142 9.81 -1.09 10.08
C THR A 142 10.14 -0.34 11.38
N ALA A 143 9.74 0.94 11.46
CA ALA A 143 9.96 1.74 12.65
C ALA A 143 8.84 2.76 12.88
N VAL A 144 8.61 3.10 14.15
CA VAL A 144 7.82 4.25 14.58
C VAL A 144 8.79 5.27 15.17
N LEU A 145 8.89 6.43 14.55
CA LEU A 145 9.93 7.41 14.82
C LEU A 145 9.30 8.75 15.17
N ASP A 146 9.58 9.26 16.36
CA ASP A 146 9.46 10.67 16.70
C ASP A 146 10.66 11.46 16.13
N ARG A 147 10.70 12.77 16.32
CA ARG A 147 11.75 13.63 15.75
C ARG A 147 13.17 13.23 16.18
N GLU A 148 13.36 12.86 17.46
CA GLU A 148 14.66 12.51 18.00
C GLU A 148 15.14 11.17 17.43
N ARG A 149 14.25 10.17 17.44
CA ARG A 149 14.52 8.85 16.87
C ARG A 149 14.71 8.92 15.36
N ALA A 150 13.96 9.75 14.65
CA ALA A 150 14.14 9.97 13.22
C ALA A 150 15.50 10.56 12.89
N ALA A 151 15.99 11.54 13.68
CA ALA A 151 17.31 12.11 13.50
C ALA A 151 18.42 11.06 13.67
N ALA A 152 18.35 10.20 14.68
CA ALA A 152 19.31 9.11 14.88
C ALA A 152 19.18 8.06 13.76
N PHE A 153 17.95 7.60 13.47
CA PHE A 153 17.67 6.54 12.50
C PHE A 153 18.16 6.89 11.09
N PHE A 154 17.87 8.10 10.60
CA PHE A 154 18.32 8.55 9.28
C PHE A 154 19.74 9.08 9.27
N GLY A 155 20.30 9.45 10.41
CA GLY A 155 21.71 9.79 10.56
C GLY A 155 22.64 8.64 10.19
N ASP A 156 22.24 7.42 10.49
CA ASP A 156 22.95 6.18 10.12
C ASP A 156 22.70 5.71 8.68
N ARG A 157 21.86 6.43 7.92
CA ARG A 157 21.43 6.08 6.56
C ARG A 157 21.57 7.26 5.59
N PRO A 158 22.79 7.79 5.41
CA PRO A 158 23.00 8.93 4.53
C PRO A 158 22.64 8.56 3.08
N GLY A 159 21.81 9.40 2.47
CA GLY A 159 21.40 9.22 1.07
C GLY A 159 20.26 8.23 0.84
N GLU A 160 19.70 7.60 1.86
CA GLU A 160 18.50 6.78 1.69
C GLU A 160 17.34 7.64 1.20
N ARG A 161 16.73 7.22 0.09
CA ARG A 161 15.61 7.94 -0.52
C ARG A 161 14.29 7.50 0.10
N LEU A 162 13.42 8.48 0.37
CA LEU A 162 12.16 8.27 1.05
C LEU A 162 11.00 8.69 0.15
N ALA A 163 9.98 7.84 0.04
CA ALA A 163 8.71 8.16 -0.60
C ALA A 163 7.64 8.47 0.45
N MET A 164 6.82 9.46 0.19
CA MET A 164 5.68 9.82 1.03
C MET A 164 4.49 10.24 0.19
N PHE A 165 3.28 10.18 0.75
CA PHE A 165 2.12 10.74 0.09
C PHE A 165 2.09 12.27 0.24
N SER A 166 1.74 12.99 -0.85
CA SER A 166 1.67 14.45 -0.83
C SER A 166 0.64 14.97 0.18
N CYS A 167 -0.43 14.23 0.43
CA CYS A 167 -1.42 14.58 1.46
C CYS A 167 -0.90 14.50 2.90
N GLU A 168 0.21 13.80 3.13
CA GLU A 168 0.87 13.64 4.43
C GLU A 168 2.20 14.40 4.53
N GLU A 169 2.68 15.00 3.44
CA GLU A 169 4.03 15.58 3.33
C GLU A 169 4.36 16.56 4.46
N THR A 170 3.45 17.49 4.78
CA THR A 170 3.68 18.48 5.83
C THR A 170 3.89 17.82 7.19
N ALA A 171 3.08 16.82 7.53
CA ALA A 171 3.19 16.11 8.80
C ALA A 171 4.48 15.28 8.87
N VAL A 172 4.81 14.57 7.78
CA VAL A 172 6.01 13.74 7.68
C VAL A 172 7.27 14.60 7.76
N ARG A 173 7.37 15.67 6.99
CA ARG A 173 8.54 16.56 6.99
C ARG A 173 8.76 17.26 8.32
N ALA A 174 7.71 17.49 9.11
CA ALA A 174 7.85 18.07 10.44
C ALA A 174 8.61 17.15 11.43
N VAL A 175 8.70 15.86 11.14
CA VAL A 175 9.38 14.85 11.96
C VAL A 175 10.74 14.48 11.39
N LEU A 176 10.89 14.39 10.07
CA LEU A 176 12.13 14.02 9.41
C LEU A 176 13.26 15.04 9.68
N PRO A 177 14.52 14.60 9.80
CA PRO A 177 15.65 15.51 9.93
C PRO A 177 15.87 16.32 8.65
N PRO A 178 16.44 17.54 8.73
CA PRO A 178 16.62 18.44 7.57
C PRO A 178 17.41 17.86 6.40
N GLY A 179 18.24 16.85 6.64
CA GLY A 179 19.04 16.18 5.60
C GLY A 179 18.38 14.95 4.95
N ALA A 180 17.18 14.58 5.38
CA ALA A 180 16.49 13.43 4.81
C ALA A 180 15.98 13.73 3.39
N THR A 181 16.37 12.89 2.42
CA THR A 181 15.97 13.02 1.02
C THR A 181 14.61 12.36 0.79
N GLY A 182 13.55 13.15 0.73
CA GLY A 182 12.18 12.66 0.56
C GLY A 182 11.48 13.22 -0.68
N GLU A 183 10.83 12.36 -1.44
CA GLU A 183 9.99 12.69 -2.59
C GLU A 183 8.51 12.44 -2.24
N SER A 184 7.64 13.38 -2.61
CA SER A 184 6.20 13.24 -2.38
C SER A 184 5.45 12.87 -3.65
N PHE A 185 4.50 11.95 -3.53
CA PHE A 185 3.70 11.44 -4.62
C PHE A 185 2.21 11.59 -4.30
N ALA A 186 1.43 12.05 -5.26
CA ALA A 186 -0.03 12.13 -5.11
C ALA A 186 -0.66 10.73 -4.97
N TYR A 187 -0.05 9.75 -5.66
CA TYR A 187 -0.53 8.37 -5.73
C TYR A 187 0.63 7.38 -5.71
N SER A 188 0.35 6.15 -5.27
CA SER A 188 1.25 5.00 -5.41
C SER A 188 1.05 4.29 -6.77
N ASP A 189 2.06 3.55 -7.23
CA ASP A 189 1.93 2.68 -8.40
C ASP A 189 1.36 1.32 -8.01
N THR A 190 0.04 1.19 -8.06
CA THR A 190 -0.65 -0.05 -7.70
C THR A 190 -0.39 -1.21 -8.65
N VAL A 191 0.10 -0.96 -9.87
CA VAL A 191 0.51 -2.03 -10.80
C VAL A 191 1.71 -2.80 -10.24
N LEU A 192 2.58 -2.15 -9.47
CA LEU A 192 3.69 -2.82 -8.78
C LEU A 192 3.20 -3.88 -7.79
N LEU A 193 2.05 -3.66 -7.12
CA LEU A 193 1.49 -4.67 -6.21
C LEU A 193 1.05 -5.94 -6.94
N ASP A 194 0.54 -5.81 -8.19
CA ASP A 194 0.19 -6.98 -9.00
C ASP A 194 1.42 -7.70 -9.53
N ARG A 195 2.48 -6.98 -9.86
CA ARG A 195 3.68 -7.53 -10.49
C ARG A 195 4.70 -8.11 -9.53
N THR A 196 4.59 -7.77 -8.25
CA THR A 196 5.58 -8.23 -7.25
C THR A 196 5.65 -9.74 -7.17
N SER A 197 6.88 -10.26 -7.10
CA SER A 197 7.17 -11.70 -7.08
C SER A 197 7.40 -12.26 -5.67
N PHE A 198 7.64 -11.42 -4.67
CA PHE A 198 8.00 -11.86 -3.32
C PHE A 198 6.82 -12.42 -2.50
N GLN A 199 5.58 -12.12 -2.86
CA GLN A 199 4.38 -12.54 -2.13
C GLN A 199 3.52 -13.48 -2.98
N PRO A 200 3.38 -14.76 -2.60
CA PRO A 200 2.53 -15.71 -3.31
C PRO A 200 1.04 -15.41 -3.11
N PHE A 201 0.20 -15.99 -3.97
CA PHE A 201 -1.25 -16.02 -3.78
C PHE A 201 -1.60 -17.18 -2.84
N ASP A 202 -1.64 -16.90 -1.55
CA ASP A 202 -1.86 -17.87 -0.46
C ASP A 202 -3.26 -17.79 0.15
N ASN A 203 -4.10 -16.87 -0.34
CA ASN A 203 -5.43 -16.55 0.19
C ASN A 203 -5.40 -16.01 1.63
N ASP A 204 -4.25 -15.61 2.14
CA ASP A 204 -4.13 -14.99 3.45
C ASP A 204 -4.22 -13.47 3.35
N LEU A 205 -5.39 -12.93 3.67
CA LEU A 205 -5.66 -11.50 3.74
C LEU A 205 -5.67 -10.97 5.18
N THR A 206 -5.29 -11.81 6.15
CA THR A 206 -5.46 -11.51 7.57
C THR A 206 -4.28 -10.79 8.20
N ARG A 207 -3.21 -10.51 7.43
CA ARG A 207 -1.96 -9.90 7.89
C ARG A 207 -1.77 -8.47 7.42
N PRO A 208 -2.57 -7.50 7.88
CA PRO A 208 -2.29 -6.10 7.61
C PRO A 208 -0.97 -5.69 8.27
N VAL A 209 -0.22 -4.83 7.60
CA VAL A 209 1.04 -4.30 8.14
C VAL A 209 0.71 -3.23 9.18
N TYR A 210 0.73 -3.61 10.43
CA TYR A 210 0.62 -2.70 11.57
C TYR A 210 2.03 -2.39 12.08
N ILE A 211 2.56 -1.24 11.70
CA ILE A 211 3.87 -0.77 12.22
C ILE A 211 3.69 -0.33 13.67
N ARG A 212 2.53 0.26 14.00
CA ARG A 212 2.16 0.57 15.39
C ARG A 212 1.17 -0.47 15.90
N PRO A 213 1.42 -1.09 17.08
CA PRO A 213 0.41 -1.92 17.73
C PRO A 213 -0.88 -1.14 17.97
N ALA A 214 -2.02 -1.82 17.90
CA ALA A 214 -3.29 -1.20 18.25
C ALA A 214 -3.23 -0.68 19.71
N VAL A 215 -3.43 0.61 19.90
CA VAL A 215 -3.53 1.19 21.24
C VAL A 215 -4.96 0.97 21.71
N TYR A 216 -5.15 0.04 22.64
CA TYR A 216 -6.40 -0.10 23.36
C TYR A 216 -6.37 0.97 24.46
N THR A 217 -7.13 2.05 24.31
CA THR A 217 -7.46 2.90 25.45
C THR A 217 -8.43 2.12 26.33
N SER A 218 -7.95 1.57 27.44
CA SER A 218 -8.84 1.14 28.54
C SER A 218 -9.54 2.38 29.08
N ASN A 219 -10.85 2.47 28.89
CA ASN A 219 -11.70 3.41 29.60
C ASN A 219 -11.73 3.07 31.10
#